data_4c34e041ac09c1c31f52478f282ae699
#
_entry.id   4c34e041ac09c1c31f52478f282ae699
#
_cell.length_a   1.000
_cell.length_b   1.000
_cell.length_c   1.000
_cell.angle_alpha   90.00
_cell.angle_beta   90.00
_cell.angle_gamma   90.00
#
_symmetry.space_group_name_H-M   'P 1'
#
loop_
_entity.id
_entity.type
_entity.pdbx_description
1 polymer ?
#
loop_
_entity_poly.entity_id
_entity_poly.type
_entity_poly.pdbx_seq_one_letter_code
_entity_poly.pdbx_strand_id
1 'polypeptide(L)'
;MTQTAGPRITGINHFSATVTDLDASVAWYQRLFGLDRVPFDFRHYEREETGYGVVLMDPRLGIAIGLHANTANRGEAFDECRTGLDHISFGVADRDELAAWVARLDELGIQHTGIRDEKEPMAYSTVVFRDPDNIQLEFIAFG
;
A
#
# COMPACT_ATOMS: atom_id res chain seq x y z
N MET A 1 25.32 9.12 27.79
CA MET A 1 24.22 10.10 27.69
C MET A 1 22.91 9.36 27.66
N THR A 2 22.07 9.53 28.64
CA THR A 2 20.70 9.04 28.62
C THR A 2 19.90 9.91 27.64
N GLN A 3 19.59 9.36 26.49
CA GLN A 3 18.67 10.00 25.55
C GLN A 3 17.30 10.10 26.25
N THR A 4 16.85 11.31 26.55
CA THR A 4 15.49 11.52 27.03
C THR A 4 14.55 11.04 25.92
N ALA A 5 13.74 10.03 26.23
CA ALA A 5 12.75 9.52 25.27
C ALA A 5 11.81 10.67 24.88
N GLY A 6 11.76 10.99 23.60
CA GLY A 6 10.81 11.93 23.03
C GLY A 6 9.36 11.44 23.13
N PRO A 7 8.40 12.24 22.65
CA PRO A 7 7.01 11.78 22.49
C PRO A 7 6.95 10.49 21.68
N ARG A 8 5.96 9.65 21.98
CA ARG A 8 5.82 8.32 21.34
C ARG A 8 4.85 8.36 20.17
N ILE A 9 5.18 7.66 19.10
CA ILE A 9 4.23 7.23 18.08
C ILE A 9 3.77 5.81 18.40
N THR A 10 2.56 5.44 17.98
CA THR A 10 1.99 4.10 18.23
C THR A 10 2.17 3.17 17.05
N GLY A 11 2.57 3.70 15.89
CA GLY A 11 2.78 2.94 14.66
C GLY A 11 2.47 3.79 13.44
N ILE A 12 2.42 3.15 12.28
CA ILE A 12 1.91 3.76 11.05
C ILE A 12 0.40 3.57 11.03
N ASN A 13 -0.36 4.67 11.03
CA ASN A 13 -1.82 4.62 11.01
C ASN A 13 -2.36 4.22 9.63
N HIS A 14 -1.90 4.89 8.59
CA HIS A 14 -2.28 4.62 7.20
C HIS A 14 -1.21 5.17 6.27
N PHE A 15 -1.29 4.78 5.02
CA PHE A 15 -0.65 5.50 3.93
C PHE A 15 -1.71 5.95 2.93
N SER A 16 -1.39 6.97 2.15
CA SER A 16 -2.28 7.49 1.11
C SER A 16 -1.53 7.65 -0.19
N ALA A 17 -2.17 7.29 -1.28
CA ALA A 17 -1.67 7.46 -2.64
C ALA A 17 -2.60 8.36 -3.44
N THR A 18 -2.03 9.24 -4.26
CA THR A 18 -2.79 9.93 -5.30
C THR A 18 -2.83 9.02 -6.53
N VAL A 19 -4.03 8.79 -7.04
CA VAL A 19 -4.28 7.86 -8.14
C VAL A 19 -4.89 8.58 -9.35
N THR A 20 -4.74 8.00 -10.53
CA THR A 20 -5.25 8.61 -11.77
C THR A 20 -6.74 8.38 -11.99
N ASP A 21 -7.24 7.22 -11.55
CA ASP A 21 -8.67 6.85 -11.60
C ASP A 21 -9.09 6.29 -10.25
N LEU A 22 -9.79 7.12 -9.47
CA LEU A 22 -10.16 6.78 -8.10
C LEU A 22 -11.07 5.55 -8.02
N ASP A 23 -12.08 5.47 -8.88
CA ASP A 23 -13.03 4.35 -8.85
C ASP A 23 -12.37 3.04 -9.23
N ALA A 24 -11.53 3.04 -10.24
CA ALA A 24 -10.75 1.87 -10.64
C ALA A 24 -9.78 1.42 -9.54
N SER A 25 -9.09 2.35 -8.91
CA SER A 25 -8.16 2.05 -7.82
C SER A 25 -8.88 1.55 -6.57
N VAL A 26 -10.01 2.17 -6.18
CA VAL A 26 -10.84 1.68 -5.06
C VAL A 26 -11.25 0.23 -5.30
N ALA A 27 -11.78 -0.08 -6.48
CA ALA A 27 -12.21 -1.44 -6.81
C ALA A 27 -11.05 -2.44 -6.79
N TRP A 28 -9.87 -2.04 -7.26
CA TRP A 28 -8.67 -2.89 -7.28
C TRP A 28 -8.17 -3.21 -5.86
N TYR A 29 -8.01 -2.18 -5.02
CA TYR A 29 -7.57 -2.37 -3.63
C TYR A 29 -8.59 -3.16 -2.79
N GLN A 30 -9.89 -2.93 -3.00
CA GLN A 30 -10.93 -3.71 -2.34
C GLN A 30 -10.90 -5.18 -2.73
N ARG A 31 -10.73 -5.50 -4.01
CA ARG A 31 -10.61 -6.89 -4.47
C ARG A 31 -9.38 -7.60 -3.91
N LEU A 32 -8.24 -6.92 -3.89
CA LEU A 32 -7.01 -7.54 -3.42
C LEU A 32 -7.04 -7.77 -1.91
N PHE A 33 -7.33 -6.74 -1.14
CA PHE A 33 -7.20 -6.75 0.33
C PHE A 33 -8.49 -7.07 1.08
N GLY A 34 -9.64 -7.06 0.42
CA GLY A 34 -10.93 -7.25 1.09
C GLY A 34 -11.33 -6.11 2.02
N LEU A 35 -10.90 -4.89 1.72
CA LEU A 35 -11.16 -3.71 2.55
C LEU A 35 -12.51 -3.09 2.23
N ASP A 36 -13.13 -2.47 3.23
CA ASP A 36 -14.36 -1.69 3.08
C ASP A 36 -14.05 -0.21 2.94
N ARG A 37 -14.77 0.46 2.06
CA ARG A 37 -14.70 1.92 1.96
C ARG A 37 -15.44 2.56 3.12
N VAL A 38 -14.79 3.47 3.81
CA VAL A 38 -15.41 4.32 4.84
C VAL A 38 -16.42 5.26 4.16
N PRO A 39 -17.62 5.48 4.73
CA PRO A 39 -18.71 6.21 4.06
C PRO A 39 -18.54 7.74 4.08
N PHE A 40 -17.30 8.23 4.12
CA PHE A 40 -16.98 9.67 4.12
C PHE A 40 -15.86 9.93 3.13
N ASP A 41 -15.87 11.11 2.53
CA ASP A 41 -14.71 11.64 1.82
C ASP A 41 -13.84 12.43 2.80
N PHE A 42 -12.55 12.44 2.54
CA PHE A 42 -11.55 13.12 3.35
C PHE A 42 -10.89 14.23 2.55
N ARG A 43 -10.40 15.25 3.27
CA ARG A 43 -9.72 16.35 2.58
C ARG A 43 -8.39 15.88 1.99
N HIS A 44 -8.08 16.38 0.82
CA HIS A 44 -6.72 16.39 0.30
C HIS A 44 -6.01 17.60 0.88
N TYR A 45 -5.31 17.40 1.97
CA TYR A 45 -4.76 18.48 2.80
C TYR A 45 -3.99 19.51 1.97
N GLU A 46 -4.31 20.80 2.15
CA GLU A 46 -3.80 21.92 1.38
C GLU A 46 -4.03 21.84 -0.15
N ARG A 47 -4.91 20.93 -0.58
CA ARG A 47 -5.29 20.74 -1.99
C ARG A 47 -6.81 20.54 -2.13
N GLU A 48 -7.57 21.07 -1.18
CA GLU A 48 -9.02 20.88 -1.10
C GLU A 48 -9.77 21.44 -2.31
N GLU A 49 -9.20 22.43 -3.00
CA GLU A 49 -9.80 23.03 -4.20
C GLU A 49 -9.78 22.09 -5.42
N THR A 50 -8.84 21.16 -5.45
CA THR A 50 -8.61 20.27 -6.61
C THR A 50 -8.78 18.81 -6.31
N GLY A 51 -8.83 18.41 -5.03
CA GLY A 51 -8.82 17.01 -4.69
C GLY A 51 -9.52 16.66 -3.38
N TYR A 52 -9.76 15.37 -3.24
CA TYR A 52 -10.29 14.72 -2.03
C TYR A 52 -9.74 13.30 -1.94
N GLY A 53 -9.92 12.69 -0.79
CA GLY A 53 -9.51 11.32 -0.55
C GLY A 53 -10.63 10.44 -0.05
N VAL A 54 -10.48 9.15 -0.26
CA VAL A 54 -11.29 8.11 0.35
C VAL A 54 -10.40 7.20 1.17
N VAL A 55 -10.97 6.48 2.13
CA VAL A 55 -10.23 5.52 2.96
C VAL A 55 -10.87 4.15 2.84
N LEU A 56 -10.02 3.17 2.62
CA LEU A 56 -10.36 1.75 2.65
C LEU A 56 -9.74 1.16 3.91
N MET A 57 -10.50 0.42 4.69
CA MET A 57 -9.99 -0.15 5.93
C MET A 57 -10.68 -1.46 6.31
N ASP A 58 -9.97 -2.26 7.08
CA ASP A 58 -10.53 -3.35 7.87
C ASP A 58 -9.92 -3.25 9.28
N PRO A 59 -10.72 -2.90 10.30
CA PRO A 59 -10.21 -2.78 11.68
C PRO A 59 -9.61 -4.06 12.22
N ARG A 60 -10.05 -5.22 11.72
CA ARG A 60 -9.53 -6.54 12.15
C ARG A 60 -8.11 -6.78 11.68
N LEU A 61 -7.75 -6.22 10.53
CA LEU A 61 -6.43 -6.37 9.93
C LEU A 61 -5.46 -5.25 10.32
N GLY A 62 -5.98 -4.16 10.91
CA GLY A 62 -5.18 -2.99 11.27
C GLY A 62 -4.61 -2.25 10.04
N ILE A 63 -5.27 -2.38 8.89
CA ILE A 63 -4.84 -1.75 7.63
C ILE A 63 -5.81 -0.64 7.27
N ALA A 64 -5.28 0.54 6.97
CA ALA A 64 -6.02 1.63 6.36
C ALA A 64 -5.23 2.20 5.17
N ILE A 65 -5.89 2.31 4.04
CA ILE A 65 -5.32 2.80 2.79
C ILE A 65 -6.14 3.99 2.31
N GLY A 66 -5.50 5.14 2.20
CA GLY A 66 -6.08 6.34 1.60
C GLY A 66 -5.81 6.39 0.10
N LEU A 67 -6.81 6.76 -0.67
CA LEU A 67 -6.69 7.01 -2.10
C LEU A 67 -7.21 8.40 -2.41
N HIS A 68 -6.41 9.21 -3.10
CA HIS A 68 -6.75 10.60 -3.43
C HIS A 68 -6.96 10.79 -4.93
N ALA A 69 -8.04 11.46 -5.26
CA ALA A 69 -8.24 12.05 -6.58
C ALA A 69 -7.82 13.52 -6.55
N ASN A 70 -7.18 13.99 -7.60
CA ASN A 70 -6.84 15.39 -7.75
C ASN A 70 -6.92 15.80 -9.23
N THR A 71 -7.65 16.84 -9.52
CA THR A 71 -7.83 17.33 -10.91
C THR A 71 -6.55 17.90 -11.50
N ALA A 72 -5.55 18.24 -10.67
CA ALA A 72 -4.23 18.65 -11.11
C ALA A 72 -3.30 17.47 -11.45
N ASN A 73 -3.73 16.23 -11.21
CA ASN A 73 -2.98 15.04 -11.61
C ASN A 73 -2.92 14.96 -13.15
N ARG A 74 -1.74 14.67 -13.68
CA ARG A 74 -1.50 14.62 -15.13
C ARG A 74 -1.71 13.24 -15.75
N GLY A 75 -2.13 12.26 -14.96
CA GLY A 75 -2.34 10.89 -15.43
C GLY A 75 -1.03 10.12 -15.68
N GLU A 76 0.06 10.54 -15.09
CA GLU A 76 1.35 9.87 -15.24
C GLU A 76 1.43 8.62 -14.35
N ALA A 77 2.16 7.61 -14.81
CA ALA A 77 2.46 6.43 -14.01
C ALA A 77 3.46 6.77 -12.89
N PHE A 78 3.33 6.08 -11.77
CA PHE A 78 4.28 6.19 -10.67
C PHE A 78 5.67 5.69 -11.09
N ASP A 79 6.69 6.36 -10.62
CA ASP A 79 8.09 6.04 -10.86
C ASP A 79 8.87 6.21 -9.56
N GLU A 80 9.29 5.10 -8.98
CA GLU A 80 10.05 5.08 -7.73
C GLU A 80 11.46 5.65 -7.83
N CYS A 81 11.95 5.93 -9.03
CA CYS A 81 13.22 6.64 -9.22
C CYS A 81 13.13 8.12 -8.85
N ARG A 82 11.92 8.66 -8.75
CA ARG A 82 11.69 10.03 -8.31
C ARG A 82 11.73 10.14 -6.78
N THR A 83 12.16 11.28 -6.28
CA THR A 83 12.16 11.54 -4.83
C THR A 83 10.76 11.41 -4.25
N GLY A 84 10.59 10.55 -3.24
CA GLY A 84 9.33 10.27 -2.57
C GLY A 84 9.35 8.87 -1.99
N LEU A 85 8.18 8.27 -1.82
CA LEU A 85 8.09 6.87 -1.41
C LEU A 85 8.58 5.97 -2.54
N ASP A 86 9.32 4.94 -2.19
CA ASP A 86 9.74 3.89 -3.14
C ASP A 86 8.66 2.81 -3.25
N HIS A 87 8.21 2.29 -2.11
CA HIS A 87 7.19 1.25 -2.05
C HIS A 87 6.51 1.20 -0.69
N ILE A 88 5.42 0.45 -0.62
CA ILE A 88 4.74 0.09 0.62
C ILE A 88 4.89 -1.42 0.81
N SER A 89 5.34 -1.83 1.99
CA SER A 89 5.52 -3.23 2.34
C SER A 89 4.51 -3.66 3.40
N PHE A 90 3.77 -4.72 3.10
CA PHE A 90 2.81 -5.34 4.03
C PHE A 90 3.44 -6.57 4.65
N GLY A 91 3.53 -6.60 5.98
CA GLY A 91 4.01 -7.78 6.70
C GLY A 91 2.99 -8.90 6.70
N VAL A 92 3.44 -10.12 6.40
CA VAL A 92 2.66 -11.36 6.55
C VAL A 92 3.33 -12.28 7.56
N ALA A 93 2.57 -13.24 8.12
CA ALA A 93 3.04 -14.02 9.26
C ALA A 93 4.28 -14.87 8.94
N ASP A 94 4.27 -15.53 7.78
CA ASP A 94 5.31 -16.45 7.37
C ASP A 94 5.33 -16.64 5.84
N ARG A 95 6.22 -17.51 5.38
CA ARG A 95 6.36 -17.84 3.96
C ARG A 95 5.14 -18.57 3.38
N ASP A 96 4.39 -19.32 4.18
CA ASP A 96 3.18 -20.01 3.73
C ASP A 96 2.07 -18.99 3.47
N GLU A 97 1.91 -18.00 4.34
CA GLU A 97 1.00 -16.87 4.10
C GLU A 97 1.43 -16.05 2.86
N LEU A 98 2.73 -15.87 2.66
CA LEU A 98 3.23 -15.21 1.46
C LEU A 98 2.84 -15.98 0.20
N ALA A 99 2.94 -17.32 0.22
CA ALA A 99 2.50 -18.18 -0.87
C ALA A 99 0.98 -18.08 -1.13
N ALA A 100 0.18 -17.95 -0.07
CA ALA A 100 -1.26 -17.72 -0.20
C ALA A 100 -1.56 -16.38 -0.88
N TRP A 101 -0.80 -15.32 -0.58
CA TRP A 101 -0.92 -14.03 -1.27
C TRP A 101 -0.50 -14.11 -2.74
N VAL A 102 0.53 -14.89 -3.07
CA VAL A 102 0.89 -15.15 -4.48
C VAL A 102 -0.26 -15.82 -5.22
N ALA A 103 -0.88 -16.84 -4.63
CA ALA A 103 -2.05 -17.50 -5.22
C ALA A 103 -3.21 -16.51 -5.43
N ARG A 104 -3.41 -15.58 -4.48
CA ARG A 104 -4.41 -14.53 -4.60
C ARG A 104 -4.10 -13.55 -5.73
N LEU A 105 -2.85 -13.14 -5.89
CA LEU A 105 -2.42 -12.29 -7.00
C LEU A 105 -2.66 -12.98 -8.35
N ASP A 106 -2.33 -14.28 -8.45
CA ASP A 106 -2.57 -15.09 -9.65
C ASP A 106 -4.06 -15.19 -9.97
N GLU A 107 -4.90 -15.46 -8.98
CA GLU A 107 -6.37 -15.53 -9.13
C GLU A 107 -6.95 -14.22 -9.68
N LEU A 108 -6.41 -13.10 -9.27
CA LEU A 108 -6.84 -11.77 -9.72
C LEU A 108 -6.15 -11.30 -11.01
N GLY A 109 -5.25 -12.10 -11.56
CA GLY A 109 -4.49 -11.75 -12.77
C GLY A 109 -3.51 -10.60 -12.57
N ILE A 110 -3.05 -10.38 -11.34
CA ILE A 110 -2.07 -9.34 -11.00
C ILE A 110 -0.67 -9.88 -11.21
N GLN A 111 0.11 -9.22 -12.08
CA GLN A 111 1.50 -9.60 -12.32
C GLN A 111 2.36 -9.33 -11.09
N HIS A 112 3.29 -10.23 -10.80
CA HIS A 112 4.17 -10.14 -9.66
C HIS A 112 5.51 -10.83 -9.92
N THR A 113 6.48 -10.62 -9.04
CA THR A 113 7.84 -11.17 -9.16
C THR A 113 7.96 -12.67 -8.87
N GLY A 114 6.92 -13.29 -8.30
CA GLY A 114 7.09 -14.54 -7.57
C GLY A 114 7.78 -14.30 -6.22
N ILE A 115 7.86 -15.34 -5.42
CA ILE A 115 8.56 -15.27 -4.13
C ILE A 115 10.07 -15.20 -4.37
N ARG A 116 10.70 -14.22 -3.73
CA ARG A 116 12.16 -14.09 -3.66
C ARG A 116 12.60 -14.31 -2.23
N ASP A 117 13.49 -15.28 -2.03
CA ASP A 117 14.07 -15.61 -0.73
C ASP A 117 15.45 -14.98 -0.63
N GLU A 118 15.64 -14.11 0.36
CA GLU A 118 16.92 -13.46 0.65
C GLU A 118 17.50 -13.98 1.96
N LYS A 119 18.81 -14.05 2.04
CA LYS A 119 19.53 -14.53 3.22
C LYS A 119 20.38 -13.45 3.88
N GLU A 120 20.81 -12.49 3.09
CA GLU A 120 21.69 -11.39 3.52
C GLU A 120 20.98 -10.03 3.29
N PRO A 121 21.12 -9.08 4.20
CA PRO A 121 21.84 -9.13 5.48
C PRO A 121 21.08 -9.91 6.57
N MET A 122 19.85 -10.36 6.28
CA MET A 122 18.99 -11.16 7.16
C MET A 122 18.03 -11.98 6.30
N ALA A 123 17.50 -13.06 6.85
CA ALA A 123 16.55 -13.91 6.12
C ALA A 123 15.18 -13.24 6.02
N TYR A 124 14.65 -13.11 4.81
CA TYR A 124 13.29 -12.67 4.53
C TYR A 124 12.84 -13.19 3.16
N SER A 125 11.55 -13.20 2.95
CA SER A 125 10.93 -13.56 1.66
C SER A 125 9.97 -12.46 1.24
N THR A 126 9.98 -12.10 -0.03
CA THR A 126 9.12 -11.05 -0.58
C THR A 126 8.45 -11.46 -1.87
N VAL A 127 7.34 -10.80 -2.17
CA VAL A 127 6.75 -10.72 -3.49
C VAL A 127 6.40 -9.26 -3.79
N VAL A 128 6.80 -8.77 -4.96
CA VAL A 128 6.57 -7.39 -5.39
C VAL A 128 5.58 -7.37 -6.55
N PHE A 129 4.65 -6.43 -6.50
CA PHE A 129 3.63 -6.23 -7.52
C PHE A 129 3.30 -4.73 -7.65
N ARG A 130 2.45 -4.38 -8.61
CA ARG A 130 2.11 -2.99 -8.90
C ARG A 130 0.61 -2.78 -8.86
N ASP A 131 0.19 -1.61 -8.37
CA ASP A 131 -1.19 -1.19 -8.48
C ASP A 131 -1.51 -0.65 -9.90
N PRO A 132 -2.76 -0.21 -10.20
CA PRO A 132 -3.10 0.31 -11.53
C PRO A 132 -2.28 1.51 -12.00
N ASP A 133 -1.73 2.29 -11.09
CA ASP A 133 -0.89 3.46 -11.38
C ASP A 133 0.61 3.16 -11.33
N ASN A 134 0.99 1.87 -11.33
CA ASN A 134 2.36 1.41 -11.21
C ASN A 134 3.01 1.67 -9.84
N ILE A 135 2.22 1.97 -8.82
CA ILE A 135 2.74 2.10 -7.45
C ILE A 135 3.26 0.75 -6.97
N GLN A 136 4.50 0.74 -6.48
CA GLN A 136 5.16 -0.48 -6.03
C GLN A 136 4.66 -0.92 -4.65
N LEU A 137 4.16 -2.15 -4.60
CA LEU A 137 3.66 -2.80 -3.39
C LEU A 137 4.41 -4.10 -3.15
N GLU A 138 4.51 -4.50 -1.89
CA GLU A 138 5.26 -5.67 -1.49
C GLU A 138 4.55 -6.39 -0.34
N PHE A 139 4.56 -7.71 -0.38
CA PHE A 139 4.35 -8.53 0.82
C PHE A 139 5.69 -9.07 1.29
N ILE A 140 5.92 -9.06 2.61
CA ILE A 140 7.17 -9.51 3.21
C ILE A 140 6.91 -10.44 4.40
N ALA A 141 7.67 -11.53 4.46
CA ALA A 141 7.73 -12.44 5.59
C ALA A 141 9.17 -12.53 6.10
N PHE A 142 9.34 -12.52 7.41
CA PHE A 142 10.63 -12.73 8.07
C PHE A 142 10.69 -14.14 8.69
N GLY A 143 11.85 -14.75 8.67
CA GLY A 143 12.09 -16.05 9.27
C GLY A 143 12.92 -16.97 8.41
#